data_f34b3d7ceffac3956d4f29b9e1c603cd
#
_entry.id   f34b3d7ceffac3956d4f29b9e1c603cd
#
_cell.length_a   1.000
_cell.length_b   1.000
_cell.length_c   1.000
_cell.angle_alpha   90.00
_cell.angle_beta   90.00
_cell.angle_gamma   90.00
#
_symmetry.space_group_name_H-M   'P 1'
#
loop_
_entity.id
_entity.type
_entity.pdbx_description
1 polymer ?
#
loop_
_entity_poly.entity_id
_entity_poly.type
_entity_poly.pdbx_seq_one_letter_code
_entity_poly.pdbx_strand_id
1 'polypeptide(L)'
;MKPWQRGRGPLAFICMAVVGLCLLSYWLPQPRAAAPYSRIVLMADAHLPVRTEVVQDVAKQLRIEAAKEKTLQDINGWDDVAQVAVLGDITAERGTVEEYAYAVRYFEALKKTLFPMVGNHDYMYADTLSEKGKRVRADERERQEKLERFKAAFHLPEVYYSKQEAGYLLLFLSPDSLDGKYLTELSPRQLAWAQQQLEAKPQLPTIVFFHAPLAGTLAPYNKEANTPNFIAQPEAALAELIQRHPQIFLWVSGHTHTPATNASFASPVNVYAGRVTTIHNADMDRETIWTNSLYLYPDRVVVKTFDHKRGAWLEQLERTVYLPKR
;
A
#
# COMPACT_ATOMS: atom_id res chain seq x y z
N MET A 1 12.60 -83.76 -37.05
CA MET A 1 12.60 -83.25 -35.68
C MET A 1 12.99 -81.75 -35.74
N LYS A 2 12.04 -80.82 -35.49
CA LYS A 2 12.24 -79.37 -35.47
C LYS A 2 12.39 -78.92 -34.00
N PRO A 3 13.33 -78.05 -33.64
CA PRO A 3 13.42 -77.54 -32.30
C PRO A 3 12.44 -76.37 -32.06
N TRP A 4 11.91 -76.36 -30.86
CA TRP A 4 10.90 -75.47 -30.32
C TRP A 4 11.52 -74.07 -30.00
N GLN A 5 11.02 -73.03 -30.63
CA GLN A 5 11.35 -71.63 -30.22
C GLN A 5 10.41 -71.20 -29.10
N ARG A 6 10.99 -70.88 -27.93
CA ARG A 6 10.25 -70.22 -26.83
C ARG A 6 10.17 -68.74 -27.11
N GLY A 7 8.98 -68.22 -27.31
CA GLY A 7 8.69 -66.80 -27.38
C GLY A 7 8.91 -66.15 -26.01
N ARG A 8 9.72 -65.10 -26.00
CA ARG A 8 9.81 -64.19 -24.85
C ARG A 8 8.66 -63.22 -24.91
N GLY A 9 7.78 -63.26 -23.89
CA GLY A 9 6.52 -62.48 -23.83
C GLY A 9 6.69 -61.01 -23.51
N PRO A 10 5.66 -60.21 -23.66
CA PRO A 10 5.66 -58.74 -23.60
C PRO A 10 5.72 -58.11 -22.19
N LEU A 11 6.06 -58.90 -21.14
CA LEU A 11 6.04 -58.45 -19.74
C LEU A 11 7.15 -57.43 -19.38
N ALA A 12 8.27 -57.42 -20.11
CA ALA A 12 9.39 -56.54 -19.81
C ALA A 12 9.12 -55.05 -20.23
N PHE A 13 8.25 -54.82 -21.23
CA PHE A 13 7.94 -53.45 -21.69
C PHE A 13 6.94 -52.73 -20.81
N ILE A 14 6.03 -53.46 -20.13
CA ILE A 14 5.03 -52.83 -19.24
C ILE A 14 5.69 -52.32 -17.95
N CYS A 15 6.69 -53.01 -17.41
CA CYS A 15 7.38 -52.55 -16.18
C CYS A 15 8.21 -51.27 -16.43
N MET A 16 8.82 -51.11 -17.61
CA MET A 16 9.57 -49.88 -17.92
C MET A 16 8.66 -48.67 -18.17
N ALA A 17 7.52 -48.87 -18.75
CA ALA A 17 6.55 -47.77 -18.95
C ALA A 17 5.92 -47.26 -17.63
N VAL A 18 5.66 -48.17 -16.68
CA VAL A 18 5.12 -47.81 -15.36
C VAL A 18 6.19 -47.10 -14.50
N VAL A 19 7.44 -47.53 -14.52
CA VAL A 19 8.55 -46.88 -13.81
C VAL A 19 8.84 -45.50 -14.41
N GLY A 20 8.80 -45.39 -15.75
CA GLY A 20 8.95 -44.08 -16.43
C GLY A 20 7.83 -43.06 -16.08
N LEU A 21 6.60 -43.51 -15.98
CA LEU A 21 5.46 -42.68 -15.56
C LEU A 21 5.54 -42.26 -14.08
N CYS A 22 6.00 -43.17 -13.20
CA CYS A 22 6.23 -42.83 -11.80
C CYS A 22 7.40 -41.83 -11.59
N LEU A 23 8.47 -41.92 -12.39
CA LEU A 23 9.59 -40.97 -12.32
C LEU A 23 9.26 -39.61 -12.92
N LEU A 24 8.41 -39.53 -13.94
CA LEU A 24 7.93 -38.26 -14.51
C LEU A 24 6.97 -37.52 -13.56
N SER A 25 6.20 -38.21 -12.73
CA SER A 25 5.34 -37.56 -11.73
C SER A 25 6.10 -36.91 -10.58
N TYR A 26 7.34 -37.32 -10.30
CA TYR A 26 8.20 -36.66 -9.30
C TYR A 26 8.86 -35.36 -9.81
N TRP A 27 8.86 -35.09 -11.11
CA TRP A 27 9.44 -33.90 -11.74
C TRP A 27 8.42 -32.83 -12.08
N LEU A 28 7.13 -33.09 -11.93
CA LEU A 28 6.12 -32.06 -12.05
C LEU A 28 6.21 -31.18 -10.78
N PRO A 29 6.36 -29.85 -10.92
CA PRO A 29 6.30 -28.98 -9.76
C PRO A 29 4.96 -29.23 -9.06
N GLN A 30 5.00 -29.71 -7.83
CA GLN A 30 3.82 -29.87 -7.01
C GLN A 30 3.14 -28.52 -6.90
N PRO A 31 1.83 -28.40 -7.09
CA PRO A 31 1.13 -27.14 -6.89
C PRO A 31 1.44 -26.66 -5.48
N ARG A 32 2.12 -25.50 -5.39
CA ARG A 32 2.45 -24.88 -4.11
C ARG A 32 1.14 -24.68 -3.36
N ALA A 33 1.01 -25.22 -2.17
CA ALA A 33 -0.19 -24.99 -1.36
C ALA A 33 -0.41 -23.47 -1.28
N ALA A 34 -1.64 -23.03 -1.55
CA ALA A 34 -1.97 -21.61 -1.46
C ALA A 34 -1.56 -21.10 -0.06
N ALA A 35 -0.92 -19.97 -0.01
CA ALA A 35 -0.55 -19.36 1.27
C ALA A 35 -1.83 -19.16 2.11
N PRO A 36 -1.79 -19.39 3.43
CA PRO A 36 -2.96 -19.26 4.30
C PRO A 36 -3.40 -17.80 4.45
N TYR A 37 -2.81 -16.88 3.72
CA TYR A 37 -3.02 -15.43 3.74
C TYR A 37 -2.93 -14.82 2.34
N SER A 38 -3.49 -13.62 2.18
CA SER A 38 -3.13 -12.70 1.10
C SER A 38 -2.19 -11.63 1.64
N ARG A 39 -1.15 -11.26 0.88
CA ARG A 39 -0.14 -10.27 1.32
C ARG A 39 -0.20 -9.01 0.48
N ILE A 40 -0.34 -7.85 1.16
CA ILE A 40 -0.29 -6.52 0.57
C ILE A 40 0.94 -5.80 1.12
N VAL A 41 1.82 -5.32 0.25
CA VAL A 41 2.94 -4.46 0.64
C VAL A 41 2.48 -3.02 0.65
N LEU A 42 2.90 -2.26 1.66
CA LEU A 42 2.60 -0.84 1.85
C LEU A 42 3.83 -0.01 1.51
N MET A 43 3.72 0.81 0.49
CA MET A 43 4.65 1.88 0.19
C MET A 43 3.98 3.21 0.56
N ALA A 44 4.67 4.11 1.21
CA ALA A 44 4.10 5.40 1.58
C ALA A 44 5.05 6.53 1.19
N ASP A 45 4.47 7.65 0.80
CA ASP A 45 5.22 8.88 0.60
C ASP A 45 6.47 8.62 -0.27
N ALA A 46 6.22 8.08 -1.46
CA ALA A 46 7.27 7.65 -2.38
C ALA A 46 8.12 8.82 -2.89
N HIS A 47 7.51 10.01 -3.02
CA HIS A 47 8.14 11.26 -3.42
C HIS A 47 9.11 11.11 -4.60
N LEU A 48 8.56 10.65 -5.73
CA LEU A 48 9.35 10.35 -6.93
C LEU A 48 9.60 11.58 -7.80
N PRO A 49 10.87 11.84 -8.22
CA PRO A 49 12.07 11.03 -7.92
C PRO A 49 12.60 11.21 -6.48
N VAL A 50 12.79 12.42 -6.00
CA VAL A 50 13.25 12.82 -4.65
C VAL A 50 12.84 14.25 -4.41
N ARG A 51 12.46 14.62 -3.19
CA ARG A 51 12.16 16.01 -2.83
C ARG A 51 13.43 16.85 -2.77
N THR A 52 13.71 17.57 -3.84
CA THR A 52 14.91 18.42 -3.95
C THR A 52 14.87 19.63 -3.02
N GLU A 53 13.68 20.09 -2.63
CA GLU A 53 13.51 21.14 -1.62
C GLU A 53 14.02 20.71 -0.23
N VAL A 54 13.98 19.40 0.07
CA VAL A 54 14.40 18.82 1.35
C VAL A 54 15.82 18.23 1.26
N VAL A 55 16.14 17.56 0.17
CA VAL A 55 17.42 16.90 -0.06
C VAL A 55 18.20 17.66 -1.12
N GLN A 56 19.05 18.60 -0.70
CA GLN A 56 19.82 19.46 -1.62
C GLN A 56 21.12 18.81 -2.11
N ASP A 57 21.67 17.85 -1.37
CA ASP A 57 22.89 17.11 -1.75
C ASP A 57 22.58 16.11 -2.86
N VAL A 58 23.13 16.36 -4.05
CA VAL A 58 22.95 15.51 -5.26
C VAL A 58 23.42 14.08 -5.02
N ALA A 59 24.54 13.89 -4.33
CA ALA A 59 25.02 12.54 -4.03
C ALA A 59 24.05 11.77 -3.11
N LYS A 60 23.40 12.47 -2.19
CA LYS A 60 22.35 11.90 -1.33
C LYS A 60 21.08 11.61 -2.14
N GLN A 61 20.68 12.47 -3.08
CA GLN A 61 19.56 12.21 -3.99
C GLN A 61 19.76 10.89 -4.73
N LEU A 62 20.94 10.69 -5.35
CA LEU A 62 21.26 9.44 -6.08
C LEU A 62 21.22 8.20 -5.18
N ARG A 63 21.66 8.31 -3.91
CA ARG A 63 21.56 7.18 -2.97
C ARG A 63 20.12 6.86 -2.59
N ILE A 64 19.27 7.87 -2.45
CA ILE A 64 17.83 7.71 -2.20
C ILE A 64 17.14 7.05 -3.41
N GLU A 65 17.43 7.51 -4.63
CA GLU A 65 16.89 6.91 -5.86
C GLU A 65 17.29 5.43 -5.96
N ALA A 66 18.55 5.11 -5.73
CA ALA A 66 19.03 3.73 -5.72
C ALA A 66 18.34 2.87 -4.62
N ALA A 67 18.04 3.47 -3.45
CA ALA A 67 17.29 2.78 -2.41
C ALA A 67 15.83 2.52 -2.81
N LYS A 68 15.18 3.46 -3.52
CA LYS A 68 13.83 3.29 -4.08
C LYS A 68 13.79 2.18 -5.14
N GLU A 69 14.77 2.16 -6.06
CA GLU A 69 14.89 1.09 -7.06
C GLU A 69 15.10 -0.28 -6.40
N LYS A 70 15.98 -0.36 -5.39
CA LYS A 70 16.19 -1.59 -4.63
C LYS A 70 14.89 -2.06 -3.96
N THR A 71 14.08 -1.15 -3.45
CA THR A 71 12.77 -1.47 -2.84
C THR A 71 11.87 -2.21 -3.84
N LEU A 72 11.77 -1.72 -5.10
CA LEU A 72 11.01 -2.42 -6.14
C LEU A 72 11.60 -3.79 -6.48
N GLN A 73 12.93 -3.89 -6.55
CA GLN A 73 13.61 -5.17 -6.84
C GLN A 73 13.30 -6.20 -5.76
N ASP A 74 13.37 -5.83 -4.48
CA ASP A 74 13.04 -6.71 -3.36
C ASP A 74 11.58 -7.18 -3.43
N ILE A 75 10.63 -6.24 -3.62
CA ILE A 75 9.19 -6.54 -3.72
C ILE A 75 8.90 -7.46 -4.92
N ASN A 76 9.54 -7.22 -6.05
CA ASN A 76 9.41 -8.07 -7.24
C ASN A 76 9.92 -9.50 -7.00
N GLY A 77 10.91 -9.67 -6.15
CA GLY A 77 11.47 -10.96 -5.77
C GLY A 77 10.61 -11.77 -4.78
N TRP A 78 9.58 -11.18 -4.18
CA TRP A 78 8.72 -11.90 -3.23
C TRP A 78 7.59 -12.63 -3.94
N ASP A 79 7.60 -13.96 -3.92
CA ASP A 79 6.62 -14.80 -4.62
C ASP A 79 5.22 -14.73 -4.03
N ASP A 80 5.10 -14.45 -2.73
CA ASP A 80 3.84 -14.40 -1.99
C ASP A 80 3.14 -13.04 -2.05
N VAL A 81 3.74 -12.04 -2.74
CA VAL A 81 3.15 -10.72 -2.95
C VAL A 81 2.51 -10.63 -4.32
N ALA A 82 1.22 -10.38 -4.36
CA ALA A 82 0.50 -10.05 -5.57
C ALA A 82 0.16 -8.55 -5.68
N GLN A 83 0.15 -7.83 -4.56
CA GLN A 83 -0.45 -6.50 -4.46
C GLN A 83 0.46 -5.55 -3.68
N VAL A 84 0.54 -4.29 -4.16
CA VAL A 84 1.25 -3.19 -3.52
C VAL A 84 0.30 -2.00 -3.43
N ALA A 85 0.08 -1.49 -2.22
CA ALA A 85 -0.66 -0.26 -1.99
C ALA A 85 0.32 0.90 -1.79
N VAL A 86 0.12 2.01 -2.51
CA VAL A 86 0.92 3.24 -2.35
C VAL A 86 0.05 4.30 -1.71
N LEU A 87 0.42 4.69 -0.49
CA LEU A 87 -0.40 5.48 0.43
C LEU A 87 -0.34 7.00 0.18
N GLY A 88 -0.28 7.42 -1.08
CA GLY A 88 -0.22 8.82 -1.47
C GLY A 88 1.20 9.41 -1.49
N ASP A 89 1.29 10.69 -1.84
CA ASP A 89 2.54 11.41 -2.07
C ASP A 89 3.49 10.62 -2.97
N ILE A 90 2.95 10.22 -4.13
CA ILE A 90 3.67 9.48 -5.17
C ILE A 90 4.69 10.40 -5.83
N THR A 91 4.26 11.63 -6.15
CA THR A 91 5.11 12.64 -6.76
C THR A 91 5.92 13.39 -5.70
N ALA A 92 7.10 13.89 -6.09
CA ALA A 92 8.05 14.47 -5.15
C ALA A 92 7.54 15.75 -4.49
N GLU A 93 7.09 16.72 -5.29
CA GLU A 93 6.87 18.07 -4.80
C GLU A 93 5.45 18.61 -5.06
N ARG A 94 4.95 18.49 -6.30
CA ARG A 94 3.77 19.24 -6.72
C ARG A 94 2.83 18.51 -7.68
N GLY A 95 3.13 17.29 -8.08
CA GLY A 95 2.33 16.54 -9.05
C GLY A 95 2.39 17.16 -10.46
N THR A 96 3.58 17.61 -10.91
CA THR A 96 3.76 18.12 -12.26
C THR A 96 3.71 16.97 -13.28
N VAL A 97 3.59 17.32 -14.57
CA VAL A 97 3.60 16.33 -15.65
C VAL A 97 4.89 15.51 -15.63
N GLU A 98 6.02 16.16 -15.38
CA GLU A 98 7.35 15.52 -15.35
C GLU A 98 7.47 14.56 -14.17
N GLU A 99 6.98 14.95 -12.98
CA GLU A 99 6.96 14.09 -11.78
C GLU A 99 6.09 12.86 -12.02
N TYR A 100 4.89 13.02 -12.59
CA TYR A 100 4.04 11.88 -12.97
C TYR A 100 4.68 10.99 -14.03
N ALA A 101 5.33 11.57 -15.05
CA ALA A 101 6.03 10.79 -16.05
C ALA A 101 7.17 9.94 -15.44
N TYR A 102 7.85 10.48 -14.42
CA TYR A 102 8.85 9.71 -13.67
C TYR A 102 8.20 8.60 -12.84
N ALA A 103 7.14 8.93 -12.11
CA ALA A 103 6.43 7.98 -11.25
C ALA A 103 5.86 6.79 -12.05
N VAL A 104 5.28 7.05 -13.21
CA VAL A 104 4.78 6.01 -14.12
C VAL A 104 5.93 5.07 -14.52
N ARG A 105 7.05 5.60 -15.01
CA ARG A 105 8.22 4.79 -15.39
C ARG A 105 8.77 3.97 -14.23
N TYR A 106 8.79 4.54 -13.03
CA TYR A 106 9.22 3.84 -11.82
C TYR A 106 8.32 2.64 -11.53
N PHE A 107 6.99 2.82 -11.57
CA PHE A 107 6.04 1.74 -11.29
C PHE A 107 5.84 0.76 -12.46
N GLU A 108 6.20 1.11 -13.70
CA GLU A 108 6.26 0.15 -14.81
C GLU A 108 7.25 -1.00 -14.53
N ALA A 109 8.28 -0.77 -13.71
CA ALA A 109 9.20 -1.81 -13.26
C ALA A 109 8.60 -2.75 -12.20
N LEU A 110 7.46 -2.42 -11.59
CA LEU A 110 6.78 -3.25 -10.60
C LEU A 110 6.02 -4.40 -11.28
N LYS A 111 6.33 -5.64 -10.89
CA LYS A 111 5.69 -6.87 -11.42
C LYS A 111 4.47 -7.31 -10.61
N LYS A 112 3.91 -6.44 -9.80
CA LYS A 112 2.79 -6.70 -8.89
C LYS A 112 1.64 -5.74 -9.20
N THR A 113 0.42 -6.10 -8.82
CA THR A 113 -0.73 -5.19 -8.99
C THR A 113 -0.57 -3.98 -8.08
N LEU A 114 -0.61 -2.78 -8.67
CA LEU A 114 -0.48 -1.51 -7.97
C LEU A 114 -1.86 -0.99 -7.55
N PHE A 115 -1.97 -0.52 -6.31
CA PHE A 115 -3.12 0.21 -5.76
C PHE A 115 -2.67 1.59 -5.31
N PRO A 116 -2.62 2.58 -6.22
CA PRO A 116 -2.16 3.93 -5.90
C PRO A 116 -3.27 4.77 -5.28
N MET A 117 -2.90 5.62 -4.33
CA MET A 117 -3.77 6.64 -3.75
C MET A 117 -3.13 8.02 -3.93
N VAL A 118 -3.96 9.04 -3.96
CA VAL A 118 -3.51 10.44 -3.99
C VAL A 118 -3.04 10.85 -2.60
N GLY A 119 -1.94 11.60 -2.53
CA GLY A 119 -1.53 12.38 -1.37
C GLY A 119 -1.55 13.88 -1.68
N ASN A 120 -1.15 14.72 -0.74
CA ASN A 120 -1.20 16.16 -0.94
C ASN A 120 -0.15 16.68 -1.95
N HIS A 121 0.99 16.01 -2.09
CA HIS A 121 1.98 16.36 -3.11
C HIS A 121 1.50 16.04 -4.53
N ASP A 122 0.54 15.17 -4.67
CA ASP A 122 0.03 14.74 -5.97
C ASP A 122 -0.95 15.76 -6.58
N TYR A 123 -1.69 16.57 -5.76
CA TYR A 123 -2.73 17.45 -6.31
C TYR A 123 -2.88 18.82 -5.65
N MET A 124 -2.42 18.98 -4.39
CA MET A 124 -2.73 20.17 -3.58
C MET A 124 -1.94 21.41 -3.99
N TYR A 125 -0.78 21.23 -4.63
CA TYR A 125 0.13 22.32 -4.97
C TYR A 125 0.11 22.65 -6.46
N ALA A 126 0.23 23.97 -6.79
CA ALA A 126 0.28 24.44 -8.16
C ALA A 126 1.54 23.95 -8.88
N ASP A 127 1.45 23.79 -10.20
CA ASP A 127 2.61 23.44 -11.05
C ASP A 127 3.68 24.53 -11.02
N THR A 128 3.29 25.78 -10.76
CA THR A 128 4.21 26.93 -10.68
C THR A 128 4.54 27.27 -9.23
N LEU A 129 5.75 27.75 -9.02
CA LEU A 129 6.17 28.33 -7.74
C LEU A 129 5.81 29.81 -7.64
N SER A 130 5.71 30.32 -6.43
CA SER A 130 5.60 31.77 -6.21
C SER A 130 6.86 32.51 -6.71
N GLU A 131 6.80 33.83 -6.82
CA GLU A 131 7.95 34.68 -7.14
C GLU A 131 9.16 34.47 -6.18
N LYS A 132 8.91 33.97 -4.97
CA LYS A 132 9.92 33.64 -3.97
C LYS A 132 10.40 32.19 -4.04
N GLY A 133 10.04 31.45 -5.09
CA GLY A 133 10.41 30.05 -5.28
C GLY A 133 9.73 29.08 -4.27
N LYS A 134 8.61 29.46 -3.65
CA LYS A 134 7.89 28.62 -2.69
C LYS A 134 6.68 27.96 -3.34
N ARG A 135 6.36 26.76 -2.90
CA ARG A 135 5.09 26.07 -3.26
C ARG A 135 3.90 26.95 -2.89
N VAL A 136 2.92 27.02 -3.78
CA VAL A 136 1.61 27.64 -3.56
C VAL A 136 0.53 26.59 -3.72
N ARG A 137 -0.60 26.78 -3.06
CA ARG A 137 -1.73 25.87 -3.24
C ARG A 137 -2.35 26.09 -4.62
N ALA A 138 -2.68 25.00 -5.29
CA ALA A 138 -3.46 25.01 -6.51
C ALA A 138 -4.88 25.51 -6.21
N ASP A 139 -5.48 26.23 -7.18
CA ASP A 139 -6.90 26.55 -7.15
C ASP A 139 -7.76 25.31 -7.46
N GLU A 140 -9.09 25.45 -7.36
CA GLU A 140 -10.03 24.33 -7.56
C GLU A 140 -9.87 23.69 -8.95
N ARG A 141 -9.70 24.52 -9.98
CA ARG A 141 -9.54 24.07 -11.36
C ARG A 141 -8.24 23.26 -11.52
N GLU A 142 -7.14 23.80 -11.03
CA GLU A 142 -5.85 23.13 -11.13
C GLU A 142 -5.82 21.82 -10.30
N ARG A 143 -6.47 21.79 -9.12
CA ARG A 143 -6.65 20.56 -8.35
C ARG A 143 -7.43 19.51 -9.13
N GLN A 144 -8.52 19.90 -9.79
CA GLN A 144 -9.28 19.00 -10.65
C GLN A 144 -8.41 18.45 -11.79
N GLU A 145 -7.67 19.31 -12.49
CA GLU A 145 -6.77 18.91 -13.56
C GLU A 145 -5.70 17.92 -13.08
N LYS A 146 -5.18 18.09 -11.86
CA LYS A 146 -4.21 17.17 -11.24
C LYS A 146 -4.83 15.82 -10.85
N LEU A 147 -6.05 15.80 -10.32
CA LEU A 147 -6.76 14.55 -10.05
C LEU A 147 -7.04 13.78 -11.34
N GLU A 148 -7.39 14.48 -12.45
CA GLU A 148 -7.53 13.85 -13.78
C GLU A 148 -6.16 13.33 -14.28
N ARG A 149 -5.07 14.07 -14.06
CA ARG A 149 -3.71 13.64 -14.37
C ARG A 149 -3.32 12.36 -13.61
N PHE A 150 -3.66 12.28 -12.33
CA PHE A 150 -3.45 11.08 -11.51
C PHE A 150 -4.22 9.88 -12.07
N LYS A 151 -5.52 10.06 -12.36
CA LYS A 151 -6.34 8.99 -12.95
C LYS A 151 -5.78 8.51 -14.27
N ALA A 152 -5.36 9.42 -15.13
CA ALA A 152 -4.77 9.08 -16.43
C ALA A 152 -3.43 8.34 -16.26
N ALA A 153 -2.56 8.79 -15.35
CA ALA A 153 -1.26 8.19 -15.09
C ALA A 153 -1.34 6.73 -14.60
N PHE A 154 -2.34 6.42 -13.80
CA PHE A 154 -2.52 5.10 -13.20
C PHE A 154 -3.72 4.31 -13.76
N HIS A 155 -4.34 4.77 -14.83
CA HIS A 155 -5.47 4.13 -15.51
C HIS A 155 -6.66 3.85 -14.57
N LEU A 156 -6.98 4.80 -13.69
CA LEU A 156 -8.06 4.69 -12.73
C LEU A 156 -9.32 5.43 -13.20
N PRO A 157 -10.52 4.88 -13.00
CA PRO A 157 -11.75 5.59 -13.28
C PRO A 157 -12.04 6.69 -12.25
N GLU A 158 -11.66 6.47 -10.99
CA GLU A 158 -11.78 7.41 -9.86
C GLU A 158 -10.55 7.30 -8.97
N VAL A 159 -10.26 8.35 -8.17
CA VAL A 159 -9.14 8.36 -7.23
C VAL A 159 -9.41 7.57 -5.95
N TYR A 160 -10.61 7.03 -5.80
CA TYR A 160 -11.02 6.17 -4.69
C TYR A 160 -11.75 4.94 -5.23
N TYR A 161 -11.54 3.80 -4.60
CA TYR A 161 -12.11 2.53 -5.05
C TYR A 161 -12.12 1.51 -3.91
N SER A 162 -12.80 0.37 -4.15
CA SER A 162 -12.83 -0.73 -3.19
C SER A 162 -12.48 -2.06 -3.83
N LYS A 163 -11.97 -2.98 -3.03
CA LYS A 163 -11.71 -4.36 -3.40
C LYS A 163 -12.13 -5.30 -2.28
N GLN A 164 -12.57 -6.50 -2.62
CA GLN A 164 -12.67 -7.60 -1.67
C GLN A 164 -11.48 -8.52 -1.84
N GLU A 165 -10.80 -8.85 -0.74
CA GLU A 165 -9.61 -9.68 -0.73
C GLU A 165 -9.56 -10.52 0.55
N ALA A 166 -9.37 -11.83 0.44
CA ALA A 166 -9.23 -12.76 1.57
C ALA A 166 -10.31 -12.62 2.67
N GLY A 167 -11.54 -12.27 2.28
CA GLY A 167 -12.65 -12.07 3.22
C GLY A 167 -12.75 -10.69 3.85
N TYR A 168 -11.94 -9.74 3.42
CA TYR A 168 -11.94 -8.33 3.85
C TYR A 168 -12.54 -7.42 2.79
N LEU A 169 -13.13 -6.32 3.22
CA LEU A 169 -13.37 -5.15 2.39
C LEU A 169 -12.18 -4.20 2.53
N LEU A 170 -11.54 -3.89 1.41
CA LEU A 170 -10.45 -2.91 1.32
C LEU A 170 -11.02 -1.63 0.71
N LEU A 171 -10.97 -0.51 1.43
CA LEU A 171 -11.35 0.80 0.95
C LEU A 171 -10.09 1.64 0.72
N PHE A 172 -9.84 2.00 -0.52
CA PHE A 172 -8.77 2.91 -0.93
C PHE A 172 -9.37 4.29 -1.11
N LEU A 173 -9.06 5.19 -0.17
CA LEU A 173 -9.55 6.56 -0.15
C LEU A 173 -8.40 7.52 -0.44
N SER A 174 -8.70 8.64 -1.09
CA SER A 174 -7.73 9.67 -1.46
C SER A 174 -8.21 11.05 -1.04
N PRO A 175 -7.36 11.99 -0.62
CA PRO A 175 -7.77 13.38 -0.55
C PRO A 175 -8.16 13.87 -1.95
N ASP A 176 -9.36 14.41 -2.08
CA ASP A 176 -9.95 14.80 -3.36
C ASP A 176 -10.82 16.08 -3.28
N SER A 177 -10.78 16.79 -2.15
CA SER A 177 -11.54 18.05 -2.02
C SER A 177 -10.89 19.15 -2.85
N LEU A 178 -11.67 19.75 -3.76
CA LEU A 178 -11.19 20.81 -4.66
C LEU A 178 -11.07 22.16 -3.94
N ASP A 179 -12.03 22.48 -3.07
CA ASP A 179 -12.10 23.70 -2.26
C ASP A 179 -11.58 23.50 -0.82
N GLY A 180 -11.12 22.30 -0.51
CA GLY A 180 -10.66 21.89 0.81
C GLY A 180 -9.59 22.80 1.40
N LYS A 181 -9.74 23.06 2.70
CA LYS A 181 -8.81 23.89 3.47
C LYS A 181 -7.56 23.11 3.91
N TYR A 182 -7.71 21.83 4.14
CA TYR A 182 -6.64 20.99 4.71
C TYR A 182 -5.93 20.18 3.62
N LEU A 183 -4.75 19.67 3.93
CA LEU A 183 -3.92 18.94 2.96
C LEU A 183 -4.53 17.58 2.57
N THR A 184 -5.33 17.00 3.45
CA THR A 184 -5.81 15.61 3.33
C THR A 184 -7.31 15.54 3.58
N GLU A 185 -8.08 16.23 2.75
CA GLU A 185 -9.51 16.37 2.92
C GLU A 185 -10.29 15.57 1.87
N LEU A 186 -11.22 14.72 2.33
CA LEU A 186 -12.12 13.96 1.47
C LEU A 186 -13.30 14.82 1.06
N SER A 187 -13.71 14.71 -0.20
CA SER A 187 -14.92 15.34 -0.68
C SER A 187 -16.18 14.70 -0.08
N PRO A 188 -17.31 15.45 0.02
CA PRO A 188 -18.59 14.88 0.42
C PRO A 188 -19.06 13.72 -0.48
N ARG A 189 -18.72 13.78 -1.78
CA ARG A 189 -19.02 12.71 -2.76
C ARG A 189 -18.31 11.41 -2.39
N GLN A 190 -17.03 11.47 -2.05
CA GLN A 190 -16.26 10.30 -1.66
C GLN A 190 -16.72 9.73 -0.32
N LEU A 191 -17.05 10.58 0.65
CA LEU A 191 -17.61 10.14 1.93
C LEU A 191 -18.93 9.38 1.75
N ALA A 192 -19.85 9.91 0.94
CA ALA A 192 -21.12 9.24 0.62
C ALA A 192 -20.88 7.88 -0.08
N TRP A 193 -19.92 7.84 -1.02
CA TRP A 193 -19.54 6.59 -1.68
C TRP A 193 -18.96 5.58 -0.68
N ALA A 194 -18.07 5.99 0.21
CA ALA A 194 -17.48 5.10 1.23
C ALA A 194 -18.58 4.53 2.14
N GLN A 195 -19.55 5.36 2.57
CA GLN A 195 -20.70 4.90 3.34
C GLN A 195 -21.49 3.82 2.58
N GLN A 196 -21.79 4.04 1.30
CA GLN A 196 -22.50 3.06 0.47
C GLN A 196 -21.75 1.72 0.38
N GLN A 197 -20.40 1.76 0.24
CA GLN A 197 -19.60 0.52 0.22
C GLN A 197 -19.70 -0.25 1.54
N LEU A 198 -19.69 0.45 2.66
CA LEU A 198 -19.78 -0.13 4.00
C LEU A 198 -21.18 -0.70 4.28
N GLU A 199 -22.24 0.02 3.90
CA GLU A 199 -23.63 -0.41 4.01
C GLU A 199 -23.93 -1.63 3.14
N ALA A 200 -23.35 -1.71 1.95
CA ALA A 200 -23.52 -2.86 1.05
C ALA A 200 -22.83 -4.15 1.55
N LYS A 201 -21.86 -4.03 2.46
CA LYS A 201 -21.04 -5.15 2.94
C LYS A 201 -20.81 -5.11 4.46
N PRO A 202 -21.87 -5.01 5.29
CA PRO A 202 -21.74 -4.78 6.72
C PRO A 202 -21.07 -5.94 7.47
N GLN A 203 -21.05 -7.13 6.88
CA GLN A 203 -20.45 -8.33 7.46
C GLN A 203 -18.95 -8.47 7.19
N LEU A 204 -18.37 -7.67 6.26
CA LEU A 204 -16.95 -7.81 5.96
C LEU A 204 -16.10 -6.93 6.89
N PRO A 205 -15.10 -7.50 7.59
CA PRO A 205 -14.13 -6.68 8.28
C PRO A 205 -13.44 -5.76 7.27
N THR A 206 -13.36 -4.48 7.61
CA THR A 206 -12.93 -3.45 6.66
C THR A 206 -11.61 -2.82 7.06
N ILE A 207 -10.70 -2.75 6.11
CA ILE A 207 -9.43 -2.02 6.17
C ILE A 207 -9.58 -0.77 5.33
N VAL A 208 -9.32 0.39 5.91
CA VAL A 208 -9.28 1.67 5.21
C VAL A 208 -7.82 2.05 4.96
N PHE A 209 -7.50 2.32 3.71
CA PHE A 209 -6.24 2.92 3.29
C PHE A 209 -6.52 4.39 2.96
N PHE A 210 -5.80 5.28 3.58
CA PHE A 210 -5.89 6.71 3.33
C PHE A 210 -4.55 7.39 3.55
N HIS A 211 -4.28 8.47 2.84
CA HIS A 211 -2.97 9.13 2.95
C HIS A 211 -2.64 9.56 4.38
N ALA A 212 -3.57 10.16 5.12
CA ALA A 212 -3.32 10.69 6.46
C ALA A 212 -3.88 9.81 7.60
N PRO A 213 -3.28 9.87 8.80
CA PRO A 213 -3.75 9.16 9.99
C PRO A 213 -5.04 9.77 10.55
N LEU A 214 -5.77 8.98 11.34
CA LEU A 214 -6.88 9.48 12.16
C LEU A 214 -6.37 10.40 13.29
N ALA A 215 -7.19 11.36 13.69
CA ALA A 215 -6.88 12.32 14.74
C ALA A 215 -6.51 11.62 16.07
N GLY A 216 -5.47 12.13 16.74
CA GLY A 216 -5.06 11.63 18.06
C GLY A 216 -4.43 10.24 18.08
N THR A 217 -4.04 9.68 16.93
CA THR A 217 -3.46 8.33 16.86
C THR A 217 -1.93 8.29 16.83
N LEU A 218 -1.29 9.45 16.99
CA LEU A 218 0.15 9.61 17.15
C LEU A 218 0.48 10.28 18.48
N ALA A 219 1.46 9.76 19.21
CA ALA A 219 2.08 10.52 20.29
C ALA A 219 2.76 11.77 19.68
N PRO A 220 2.56 12.96 20.25
CA PRO A 220 3.22 14.17 19.76
C PRO A 220 4.74 14.01 19.76
N TYR A 221 5.38 14.06 18.60
CA TYR A 221 6.84 13.98 18.43
C TYR A 221 7.41 15.21 17.72
N ASN A 222 6.55 16.04 17.17
CA ASN A 222 6.85 17.35 16.58
C ASN A 222 5.61 18.25 16.70
N LYS A 223 5.73 19.49 16.25
CA LYS A 223 4.65 20.48 16.30
C LYS A 223 3.50 20.22 15.29
N GLU A 224 3.68 19.33 14.35
CA GLU A 224 2.75 19.04 13.26
C GLU A 224 1.85 17.85 13.58
N ALA A 225 2.34 16.91 14.39
CA ALA A 225 1.60 15.71 14.78
C ALA A 225 0.21 16.06 15.35
N ASN A 226 -0.83 15.41 14.82
CA ASN A 226 -2.24 15.62 15.16
C ASN A 226 -2.81 17.02 14.86
N THR A 227 -2.12 17.88 14.10
CA THR A 227 -2.73 19.13 13.62
C THR A 227 -3.65 18.88 12.43
N PRO A 228 -4.60 19.79 12.13
CA PRO A 228 -5.59 19.56 11.07
C PRO A 228 -5.02 19.29 9.68
N ASN A 229 -3.81 19.77 9.36
CA ASN A 229 -3.15 19.45 8.10
C ASN A 229 -2.47 18.07 8.07
N PHE A 230 -2.28 17.44 9.24
CA PHE A 230 -1.57 16.17 9.38
C PHE A 230 -2.44 15.03 9.87
N ILE A 231 -3.77 15.20 9.82
CA ILE A 231 -4.78 14.16 10.09
C ILE A 231 -5.79 14.09 8.96
N ALA A 232 -6.47 12.97 8.86
CA ALA A 232 -7.56 12.76 7.91
C ALA A 232 -8.73 13.75 8.16
N GLN A 233 -9.19 14.40 7.11
CA GLN A 233 -10.26 15.39 7.16
C GLN A 233 -11.41 15.01 6.19
N PRO A 234 -12.66 15.42 6.46
CA PRO A 234 -13.15 16.16 7.63
C PRO A 234 -13.25 15.25 8.88
N GLU A 235 -12.63 15.68 9.97
CA GLU A 235 -12.52 14.85 11.20
C GLU A 235 -13.88 14.40 11.74
N ALA A 236 -14.86 15.32 11.85
CA ALA A 236 -16.18 15.01 12.38
C ALA A 236 -16.94 13.98 11.53
N ALA A 237 -16.92 14.13 10.20
CA ALA A 237 -17.60 13.21 9.30
C ALA A 237 -16.94 11.82 9.31
N LEU A 238 -15.61 11.76 9.41
CA LEU A 238 -14.90 10.49 9.55
C LEU A 238 -15.17 9.81 10.88
N ALA A 239 -15.27 10.58 11.99
CA ALA A 239 -15.66 10.05 13.28
C ALA A 239 -17.06 9.44 13.25
N GLU A 240 -18.03 10.13 12.61
CA GLU A 240 -19.39 9.64 12.40
C GLU A 240 -19.41 8.36 11.54
N LEU A 241 -18.70 8.37 10.40
CA LEU A 241 -18.58 7.21 9.51
C LEU A 241 -18.05 5.99 10.28
N ILE A 242 -16.97 6.18 11.02
CA ILE A 242 -16.35 5.12 11.81
C ILE A 242 -17.31 4.63 12.91
N GLN A 243 -18.01 5.52 13.59
CA GLN A 243 -18.96 5.16 14.63
C GLN A 243 -20.12 4.32 14.10
N ARG A 244 -20.66 4.66 12.95
CA ARG A 244 -21.78 3.94 12.28
C ARG A 244 -21.37 2.59 11.72
N HIS A 245 -20.09 2.40 11.42
CA HIS A 245 -19.57 1.22 10.72
C HIS A 245 -18.54 0.46 11.55
N PRO A 246 -18.99 -0.37 12.55
CA PRO A 246 -18.11 -1.09 13.45
C PRO A 246 -17.21 -2.13 12.76
N GLN A 247 -17.52 -2.53 11.50
CA GLN A 247 -16.68 -3.40 10.69
C GLN A 247 -15.33 -2.75 10.28
N ILE A 248 -15.18 -1.42 10.35
CA ILE A 248 -13.89 -0.75 10.18
C ILE A 248 -13.05 -1.03 11.42
N PHE A 249 -11.95 -1.75 11.28
CA PHE A 249 -11.09 -2.13 12.40
C PHE A 249 -9.62 -1.77 12.21
N LEU A 250 -9.22 -1.45 10.97
CA LEU A 250 -7.85 -1.11 10.63
C LEU A 250 -7.83 0.12 9.71
N TRP A 251 -6.97 1.09 10.04
CA TRP A 251 -6.68 2.28 9.25
C TRP A 251 -5.19 2.34 8.93
N VAL A 252 -4.84 2.46 7.67
CA VAL A 252 -3.46 2.43 7.18
C VAL A 252 -3.14 3.76 6.52
N SER A 253 -2.05 4.41 6.95
CA SER A 253 -1.72 5.76 6.49
C SER A 253 -0.22 6.02 6.30
N GLY A 254 0.11 7.03 5.50
CA GLY A 254 1.40 7.67 5.31
C GLY A 254 1.42 9.10 5.87
N HIS A 255 1.79 10.09 5.04
CA HIS A 255 1.75 11.54 5.25
C HIS A 255 2.62 12.09 6.38
N THR A 256 2.61 11.45 7.52
CA THR A 256 3.37 11.88 8.70
C THR A 256 4.79 11.32 8.75
N HIS A 257 5.17 10.50 7.76
CA HIS A 257 6.48 9.86 7.66
C HIS A 257 6.93 9.14 8.95
N THR A 258 5.97 8.56 9.67
CA THR A 258 6.19 7.99 11.00
C THR A 258 6.68 6.55 10.90
N PRO A 259 7.93 6.25 11.26
CA PRO A 259 8.45 4.88 11.21
C PRO A 259 7.89 4.02 12.34
N ALA A 260 7.90 2.71 12.14
CA ALA A 260 7.45 1.73 13.14
C ALA A 260 8.27 1.78 14.45
N THR A 261 9.42 2.43 14.49
CA THR A 261 10.19 2.69 15.73
C THR A 261 9.69 3.87 16.54
N ASN A 262 8.68 4.62 16.05
CA ASN A 262 8.09 5.70 16.84
C ASN A 262 7.41 5.15 18.09
N ALA A 263 7.46 5.90 19.21
CA ALA A 263 6.84 5.51 20.48
C ALA A 263 5.34 5.25 20.39
N SER A 264 4.67 5.75 19.36
CA SER A 264 3.25 5.46 19.07
C SER A 264 3.04 4.02 18.63
N PHE A 265 4.05 3.37 18.04
CA PHE A 265 3.90 2.04 17.45
C PHE A 265 3.39 1.02 18.48
N ALA A 266 2.32 0.30 18.12
CA ALA A 266 1.66 -0.71 18.97
C ALA A 266 1.22 -0.23 20.35
N SER A 267 1.27 1.10 20.63
CA SER A 267 0.80 1.68 21.88
C SER A 267 -0.72 1.92 21.86
N PRO A 268 -1.37 2.14 23.03
CA PRO A 268 -2.79 2.45 23.09
C PRO A 268 -3.20 3.68 22.26
N VAL A 269 -2.29 4.65 22.05
CA VAL A 269 -2.57 5.84 21.21
C VAL A 269 -2.86 5.47 19.76
N ASN A 270 -2.34 4.35 19.27
CA ASN A 270 -2.64 3.86 17.91
C ASN A 270 -4.04 3.24 17.76
N VAL A 271 -4.88 3.31 18.78
CA VAL A 271 -6.24 2.75 18.71
C VAL A 271 -7.25 3.88 18.77
N TYR A 272 -7.78 4.27 17.63
CA TYR A 272 -8.82 5.30 17.51
C TYR A 272 -10.15 4.80 18.05
N ALA A 273 -10.82 5.63 18.87
CA ALA A 273 -12.10 5.34 19.49
C ALA A 273 -12.17 3.95 20.19
N GLY A 274 -11.05 3.48 20.71
CA GLY A 274 -10.94 2.21 21.45
C GLY A 274 -11.06 0.94 20.59
N ARG A 275 -11.10 1.05 19.22
CA ARG A 275 -11.34 -0.12 18.37
C ARG A 275 -10.66 -0.14 17.00
N VAL A 276 -10.38 1.00 16.39
CA VAL A 276 -9.73 1.03 15.08
C VAL A 276 -8.23 1.14 15.28
N THR A 277 -7.52 0.07 14.99
CA THR A 277 -6.06 0.09 15.01
C THR A 277 -5.54 0.92 13.84
N THR A 278 -4.55 1.79 14.08
CA THR A 278 -3.90 2.56 13.03
C THR A 278 -2.49 2.06 12.77
N ILE A 279 -2.11 2.00 11.48
CA ILE A 279 -0.78 1.64 11.01
C ILE A 279 -0.21 2.83 10.28
N HIS A 280 0.81 3.44 10.86
CA HIS A 280 1.58 4.52 10.24
C HIS A 280 2.75 3.96 9.45
N ASN A 281 3.10 4.61 8.35
CA ASN A 281 4.19 4.19 7.48
C ASN A 281 5.23 5.30 7.34
N ALA A 282 6.50 4.90 7.26
CA ALA A 282 7.60 5.80 6.95
C ALA A 282 7.59 6.15 5.46
N ASP A 283 8.16 7.31 5.13
CA ASP A 283 8.41 7.74 3.77
C ASP A 283 9.52 6.91 3.09
N MET A 284 9.55 6.99 1.77
CA MET A 284 10.61 6.40 0.95
C MET A 284 11.70 7.39 0.57
N ASP A 285 11.64 8.63 1.01
CA ASP A 285 12.61 9.68 0.69
C ASP A 285 13.85 9.60 1.57
N ARG A 286 14.39 8.38 1.71
CA ARG A 286 15.46 8.00 2.65
C ARG A 286 16.43 7.00 2.02
N GLU A 287 17.68 7.01 2.49
CA GLU A 287 18.68 5.98 2.14
C GLU A 287 18.40 4.62 2.81
N THR A 288 17.58 4.59 3.85
CA THR A 288 17.11 3.37 4.50
C THR A 288 15.60 3.35 4.44
N ILE A 289 15.06 2.59 3.50
CA ILE A 289 13.62 2.47 3.29
C ILE A 289 13.09 1.25 4.04
N TRP A 290 11.99 1.45 4.75
CA TRP A 290 11.22 0.40 5.39
C TRP A 290 9.83 0.36 4.77
N THR A 291 9.37 -0.85 4.44
CA THR A 291 7.98 -1.07 4.04
C THR A 291 7.27 -2.00 5.02
N ASN A 292 6.01 -1.72 5.29
CA ASN A 292 5.18 -2.66 6.00
C ASN A 292 4.51 -3.62 5.00
N SER A 293 4.17 -4.82 5.46
CA SER A 293 3.30 -5.76 4.75
C SER A 293 2.14 -6.16 5.64
N LEU A 294 0.94 -6.16 5.08
CA LEU A 294 -0.25 -6.72 5.71
C LEU A 294 -0.42 -8.17 5.24
N TYR A 295 -0.41 -9.11 6.18
CA TYR A 295 -0.74 -10.51 5.95
C TYR A 295 -2.18 -10.73 6.40
N LEU A 296 -3.09 -10.87 5.46
CA LEU A 296 -4.53 -11.01 5.68
C LEU A 296 -4.87 -12.48 5.91
N TYR A 297 -4.99 -12.89 7.17
CA TYR A 297 -5.49 -14.21 7.57
C TYR A 297 -7.01 -14.17 7.75
N PRO A 298 -7.73 -15.32 7.79
CA PRO A 298 -9.17 -15.33 7.99
C PRO A 298 -9.66 -14.74 9.31
N ASP A 299 -8.80 -14.66 10.33
CA ASP A 299 -9.13 -14.25 11.71
C ASP A 299 -8.34 -13.03 12.22
N ARG A 300 -7.32 -12.59 11.50
CA ARG A 300 -6.43 -11.51 11.91
C ARG A 300 -5.64 -10.92 10.74
N VAL A 301 -5.07 -9.76 10.97
CA VAL A 301 -4.03 -9.16 10.12
C VAL A 301 -2.72 -9.15 10.88
N VAL A 302 -1.66 -9.67 10.28
CA VAL A 302 -0.29 -9.55 10.81
C VAL A 302 0.43 -8.49 10.00
N VAL A 303 1.03 -7.52 10.69
CA VAL A 303 1.81 -6.43 10.08
C VAL A 303 3.27 -6.70 10.34
N LYS A 304 4.08 -6.75 9.27
CA LYS A 304 5.53 -6.96 9.35
C LYS A 304 6.27 -5.85 8.64
N THR A 305 7.39 -5.42 9.19
CA THR A 305 8.25 -4.37 8.62
C THR A 305 9.51 -4.99 8.02
N PHE A 306 9.85 -4.58 6.80
CA PHE A 306 11.08 -5.01 6.11
C PHE A 306 12.03 -3.82 5.93
N ASP A 307 13.29 -4.00 6.28
CA ASP A 307 14.39 -3.07 6.03
C ASP A 307 15.08 -3.41 4.71
N HIS A 308 14.81 -2.61 3.68
CA HIS A 308 15.35 -2.83 2.33
C HIS A 308 16.87 -2.63 2.24
N LYS A 309 17.44 -1.78 3.11
CA LYS A 309 18.89 -1.60 3.14
C LYS A 309 19.61 -2.83 3.68
N ARG A 310 19.06 -3.45 4.73
CA ARG A 310 19.62 -4.66 5.35
C ARG A 310 19.17 -5.94 4.67
N GLY A 311 18.11 -5.91 3.89
CA GLY A 311 17.48 -7.10 3.31
C GLY A 311 16.88 -8.04 4.36
N ALA A 312 16.29 -7.50 5.44
CA ALA A 312 15.84 -8.28 6.59
C ALA A 312 14.50 -7.80 7.16
N TRP A 313 13.73 -8.75 7.70
CA TRP A 313 12.55 -8.46 8.50
C TRP A 313 12.95 -7.93 9.87
N LEU A 314 12.22 -6.92 10.34
CA LEU A 314 12.35 -6.36 11.69
C LEU A 314 11.33 -7.08 12.60
N GLU A 315 11.65 -8.31 13.00
CA GLU A 315 10.71 -9.20 13.71
C GLU A 315 10.18 -8.59 15.02
N GLN A 316 11.00 -7.78 15.71
CA GLN A 316 10.61 -7.07 16.93
C GLN A 316 9.51 -6.02 16.70
N LEU A 317 9.23 -5.67 15.43
CA LEU A 317 8.16 -4.74 15.02
C LEU A 317 6.93 -5.47 14.46
N GLU A 318 6.87 -6.79 14.57
CA GLU A 318 5.69 -7.54 14.16
C GLU A 318 4.50 -7.19 15.06
N ARG A 319 3.35 -6.98 14.44
CA ARG A 319 2.11 -6.61 15.13
C ARG A 319 0.94 -7.42 14.60
N THR A 320 0.16 -8.00 15.51
CA THR A 320 -1.08 -8.71 15.18
C THR A 320 -2.30 -7.88 15.55
N VAL A 321 -3.22 -7.72 14.59
CA VAL A 321 -4.51 -7.05 14.78
C VAL A 321 -5.61 -8.08 14.54
N TYR A 322 -6.38 -8.40 15.58
CA TYR A 322 -7.48 -9.34 15.49
C TYR A 322 -8.74 -8.68 14.95
N LEU A 323 -9.57 -9.47 14.28
CA LEU A 323 -10.87 -9.00 13.78
C LEU A 323 -11.78 -8.59 14.96
N PRO A 324 -12.70 -7.63 14.72
CA PRO A 324 -13.74 -7.31 15.71
C PRO A 324 -14.53 -8.56 16.08
N LYS A 325 -14.78 -8.75 17.37
CA LYS A 325 -15.72 -9.79 17.82
C LYS A 325 -17.11 -9.43 17.28
N ARG A 326 -17.72 -10.36 16.57
CA ARG A 326 -19.11 -10.24 16.09
C ARG A 326 -20.10 -10.35 17.25
#